data_f23f92e1a0d899a70b514bc4660361ef
#
_entry.id   f23f92e1a0d899a70b514bc4660361ef
#
_cell.length_a   1.000
_cell.length_b   1.000
_cell.length_c   1.000
_cell.angle_alpha   90.00
_cell.angle_beta   90.00
_cell.angle_gamma   90.00
#
_symmetry.space_group_name_H-M   'P 1'
#
loop_
_entity.id
_entity.type
_entity.pdbx_description
1 polymer ?
#
loop_
_entity_poly.entity_id
_entity_poly.type
_entity_poly.pdbx_seq_one_letter_code
_entity_poly.pdbx_strand_id
1 'polypeptide(L)'
;MLIKYNTRVDIHSMFHLVKGLYNNWNSKEHYSILILGLDNAGKTTFLETLKKEFSMASKDLNKIAPTVGQNVAQIPMDNNKTILKLWDVGGQETLRSMWTEYYHQCHGIIFVIDSTDRSRIDEWSDALRSIIVDDEVEGVPVLMLANKQDRPDTMEIQDIKQIFNQIAEHISARDSRVLPISALTGVGVREAADWLVVRLQRNKESRPPIYK
;
A
#
# COMPACT_ATOMS: atom_id res chain seq x y z
N MET A 1 -47.97 -19.19 -42.48
CA MET A 1 -47.26 -19.94 -41.42
C MET A 1 -46.56 -18.91 -40.50
N LEU A 2 -47.24 -18.52 -39.40
CA LEU A 2 -46.76 -17.53 -38.46
C LEU A 2 -45.96 -18.24 -37.34
N ILE A 3 -44.64 -18.02 -37.31
CA ILE A 3 -43.80 -18.54 -36.22
C ILE A 3 -43.98 -17.59 -35.04
N LYS A 4 -44.72 -18.02 -34.00
CA LYS A 4 -44.81 -17.34 -32.72
C LYS A 4 -43.50 -17.61 -31.94
N TYR A 5 -42.64 -16.58 -31.87
CA TYR A 5 -41.55 -16.59 -30.91
C TYR A 5 -42.15 -16.40 -29.50
N ASN A 6 -42.20 -17.49 -28.76
CA ASN A 6 -42.62 -17.48 -27.35
C ASN A 6 -41.41 -17.22 -26.47
N THR A 7 -40.99 -15.93 -26.35
CA THR A 7 -39.97 -15.49 -25.42
C THR A 7 -40.58 -15.43 -24.02
N ARG A 8 -40.78 -16.55 -23.35
CA ARG A 8 -40.92 -16.53 -21.90
C ARG A 8 -39.54 -16.17 -21.33
N VAL A 9 -39.33 -14.90 -21.03
CA VAL A 9 -38.22 -14.48 -20.20
C VAL A 9 -38.44 -15.12 -18.83
N ASP A 10 -37.56 -16.06 -18.47
CA ASP A 10 -37.63 -16.72 -17.17
C ASP A 10 -37.34 -15.68 -16.09
N ILE A 11 -38.37 -15.27 -15.35
CA ILE A 11 -38.31 -14.26 -14.26
C ILE A 11 -37.27 -14.69 -13.23
N HIS A 12 -37.03 -15.97 -13.04
CA HIS A 12 -36.03 -16.48 -12.12
C HIS A 12 -34.60 -16.20 -12.62
N SER A 13 -34.33 -16.37 -13.91
CA SER A 13 -33.09 -16.02 -14.58
C SER A 13 -32.82 -14.51 -14.54
N MET A 14 -33.86 -13.70 -14.76
CA MET A 14 -33.76 -12.24 -14.69
C MET A 14 -33.47 -11.76 -13.25
N PHE A 15 -34.05 -12.41 -12.24
CA PHE A 15 -33.81 -12.09 -10.83
C PHE A 15 -32.35 -12.45 -10.43
N HIS A 16 -31.80 -13.54 -10.93
CA HIS A 16 -30.40 -13.92 -10.72
C HIS A 16 -29.44 -12.94 -11.41
N LEU A 17 -29.76 -12.47 -12.62
CA LEU A 17 -28.98 -11.44 -13.32
C LEU A 17 -29.01 -10.11 -12.59
N VAL A 18 -30.18 -9.64 -12.16
CA VAL A 18 -30.34 -8.38 -11.41
C VAL A 18 -29.63 -8.47 -10.06
N LYS A 19 -29.75 -9.58 -9.35
CA LYS A 19 -29.04 -9.83 -8.09
C LYS A 19 -27.51 -9.91 -8.29
N GLY A 20 -27.05 -10.53 -9.37
CA GLY A 20 -25.64 -10.55 -9.76
C GLY A 20 -25.09 -9.16 -10.08
N LEU A 21 -25.83 -8.34 -10.85
CA LEU A 21 -25.50 -6.97 -11.16
C LEU A 21 -25.50 -6.07 -9.91
N TYR A 22 -26.49 -6.23 -9.02
CA TYR A 22 -26.57 -5.49 -7.76
C TYR A 22 -25.42 -5.84 -6.81
N ASN A 23 -25.06 -7.13 -6.68
CA ASN A 23 -23.94 -7.56 -5.86
C ASN A 23 -22.60 -7.05 -6.45
N ASN A 24 -22.44 -7.07 -7.76
CA ASN A 24 -21.26 -6.55 -8.44
C ASN A 24 -21.12 -5.02 -8.29
N TRP A 25 -22.25 -4.30 -8.24
CA TRP A 25 -22.26 -2.85 -8.03
C TRP A 25 -21.94 -2.44 -6.59
N ASN A 26 -22.28 -3.29 -5.60
CA ASN A 26 -22.05 -3.03 -4.19
C ASN A 26 -20.78 -3.68 -3.64
N SER A 27 -20.08 -4.50 -4.43
CA SER A 27 -18.83 -5.13 -3.99
C SER A 27 -17.72 -4.08 -3.83
N LYS A 28 -17.02 -4.16 -2.69
CA LYS A 28 -15.85 -3.31 -2.41
C LYS A 28 -14.59 -3.97 -2.89
N GLU A 29 -13.69 -3.18 -3.45
CA GLU A 29 -12.37 -3.61 -3.87
C GLU A 29 -11.39 -3.54 -2.69
N HIS A 30 -10.91 -4.68 -2.22
CA HIS A 30 -9.92 -4.76 -1.14
C HIS A 30 -8.52 -4.99 -1.71
N TYR A 31 -7.62 -4.06 -1.42
CA TYR A 31 -6.21 -4.16 -1.78
C TYR A 31 -5.35 -4.32 -0.54
N SER A 32 -4.46 -5.30 -0.52
CA SER A 32 -3.49 -5.54 0.55
C SER A 32 -2.21 -4.76 0.27
N ILE A 33 -1.80 -3.92 1.21
CA ILE A 33 -0.64 -3.04 1.12
C ILE A 33 0.33 -3.37 2.24
N LEU A 34 1.59 -3.61 1.91
CA LEU A 34 2.63 -3.82 2.91
C LEU A 34 3.32 -2.50 3.25
N ILE A 35 3.46 -2.20 4.53
CA ILE A 35 4.26 -1.08 5.02
C ILE A 35 5.54 -1.66 5.61
N LEU A 36 6.63 -1.53 4.87
CA LEU A 36 7.94 -2.08 5.15
C LEU A 36 8.97 -0.97 5.39
N GLY A 37 10.15 -1.33 5.84
CA GLY A 37 11.25 -0.41 6.15
C GLY A 37 11.87 -0.75 7.49
N LEU A 38 13.02 -0.16 7.78
CA LEU A 38 13.77 -0.45 9.01
C LEU A 38 12.96 -0.08 10.27
N ASP A 39 13.42 -0.54 11.42
CA ASP A 39 12.92 -0.09 12.71
C ASP A 39 13.14 1.44 12.86
N ASN A 40 12.29 2.07 13.65
CA ASN A 40 12.29 3.52 13.87
C ASN A 40 12.10 4.39 12.60
N ALA A 41 11.83 3.84 11.42
CA ALA A 41 11.55 4.63 10.21
C ALA A 41 10.21 5.40 10.28
N GLY A 42 9.32 5.05 11.19
CA GLY A 42 8.03 5.71 11.40
C GLY A 42 6.85 5.05 10.69
N LYS A 43 6.93 3.77 10.37
CA LYS A 43 5.87 2.98 9.71
C LYS A 43 4.54 3.04 10.47
N THR A 44 4.56 2.72 11.76
CA THR A 44 3.37 2.73 12.62
C THR A 44 2.84 4.15 12.80
N THR A 45 3.74 5.15 12.90
CA THR A 45 3.34 6.55 12.95
C THR A 45 2.59 6.96 11.67
N PHE A 46 3.12 6.57 10.51
CA PHE A 46 2.45 6.80 9.21
C PHE A 46 1.05 6.16 9.19
N LEU A 47 0.93 4.89 9.61
CA LEU A 47 -0.36 4.19 9.64
C LEU A 47 -1.37 4.89 10.57
N GLU A 48 -0.95 5.28 11.77
CA GLU A 48 -1.84 5.94 12.73
C GLU A 48 -2.24 7.35 12.28
N THR A 49 -1.32 8.09 11.65
CA THR A 49 -1.62 9.39 11.06
C THR A 49 -2.56 9.25 9.86
N LEU A 50 -2.34 8.25 9.01
CA LEU A 50 -3.26 7.97 7.90
C LEU A 50 -4.67 7.64 8.39
N LYS A 51 -4.82 6.84 9.45
CA LYS A 51 -6.12 6.58 10.10
C LYS A 51 -6.79 7.87 10.55
N LYS A 52 -6.03 8.78 11.15
CA LYS A 52 -6.52 10.10 11.60
C LYS A 52 -6.99 10.95 10.42
N GLU A 53 -6.25 10.98 9.29
CA GLU A 53 -6.63 11.69 8.07
C GLU A 53 -7.99 11.23 7.51
N PHE A 54 -8.33 9.95 7.71
CA PHE A 54 -9.62 9.37 7.31
C PHE A 54 -10.63 9.30 8.46
N SER A 55 -10.48 10.13 9.49
CA SER A 55 -11.39 10.24 10.64
C SER A 55 -11.65 8.92 11.37
N MET A 56 -10.66 8.04 11.37
CA MET A 56 -10.72 6.75 12.06
C MET A 56 -10.09 6.84 13.46
N ALA A 57 -10.45 5.91 14.32
CA ALA A 57 -9.79 5.76 15.61
C ALA A 57 -8.31 5.45 15.44
N SER A 58 -7.44 6.28 15.99
CA SER A 58 -5.99 6.17 15.91
C SER A 58 -5.36 6.15 17.31
N LYS A 59 -4.18 5.58 17.43
CA LYS A 59 -3.39 5.60 18.65
C LYS A 59 -2.79 6.98 18.87
N ASP A 60 -2.53 7.33 20.13
CA ASP A 60 -1.71 8.48 20.49
C ASP A 60 -0.28 8.26 19.98
N LEU A 61 0.22 9.16 19.14
CA LEU A 61 1.53 9.04 18.51
C LEU A 61 2.67 9.00 19.53
N ASN A 62 2.47 9.60 20.72
CA ASN A 62 3.45 9.57 21.81
C ASN A 62 3.53 8.20 22.52
N LYS A 63 2.58 7.31 22.27
CA LYS A 63 2.50 5.98 22.87
C LYS A 63 2.81 4.84 21.90
N ILE A 64 3.35 5.18 20.73
CA ILE A 64 3.77 4.18 19.75
C ILE A 64 5.03 3.48 20.25
N ALA A 65 4.95 2.17 20.43
CA ALA A 65 6.08 1.30 20.74
C ALA A 65 6.55 0.58 19.46
N PRO A 66 7.78 0.05 19.43
CA PRO A 66 8.25 -0.78 18.32
C PRO A 66 7.29 -1.93 18.06
N THR A 67 6.96 -2.15 16.77
CA THR A 67 6.03 -3.20 16.36
C THR A 67 6.69 -4.56 16.47
N VAL A 68 6.14 -5.43 17.32
CA VAL A 68 6.49 -6.85 17.37
C VAL A 68 5.43 -7.62 16.59
N GLY A 69 5.86 -8.25 15.47
CA GLY A 69 4.93 -8.88 14.52
C GLY A 69 4.31 -7.86 13.55
N GLN A 70 3.00 -7.73 13.54
CA GLN A 70 2.28 -6.89 12.59
C GLN A 70 1.11 -6.13 13.20
N ASN A 71 0.77 -4.97 12.63
CA ASN A 71 -0.49 -4.28 12.83
C ASN A 71 -1.28 -4.24 11.51
N VAL A 72 -2.60 -4.40 11.57
CA VAL A 72 -3.46 -4.35 10.39
C VAL A 72 -4.51 -3.27 10.55
N ALA A 73 -4.67 -2.43 9.53
CA ALA A 73 -5.75 -1.45 9.45
C ALA A 73 -6.45 -1.53 8.08
N GLN A 74 -7.72 -1.13 8.02
CA GLN A 74 -8.47 -1.02 6.79
C GLN A 74 -8.92 0.43 6.62
N ILE A 75 -8.44 1.08 5.58
CA ILE A 75 -8.75 2.48 5.29
C ILE A 75 -9.70 2.54 4.09
N PRO A 76 -10.92 3.07 4.27
CA PRO A 76 -11.85 3.27 3.16
C PRO A 76 -11.41 4.47 2.31
N MET A 77 -11.34 4.25 1.00
CA MET A 77 -11.02 5.23 -0.02
C MET A 77 -12.21 5.37 -0.98
N ASP A 78 -12.21 6.41 -1.82
CA ASP A 78 -13.17 6.58 -2.92
C ASP A 78 -14.63 6.33 -2.50
N ASN A 79 -15.13 7.05 -1.51
CA ASN A 79 -16.49 6.87 -0.99
C ASN A 79 -16.82 5.41 -0.60
N ASN A 80 -15.88 4.72 0.01
CA ASN A 80 -15.96 3.31 0.43
C ASN A 80 -16.00 2.27 -0.70
N LYS A 81 -15.67 2.60 -1.93
CA LYS A 81 -15.55 1.62 -3.02
C LYS A 81 -14.24 0.83 -2.94
N THR A 82 -13.17 1.50 -2.59
CA THR A 82 -11.83 0.92 -2.41
C THR A 82 -11.48 0.83 -0.93
N ILE A 83 -11.02 -0.30 -0.47
CA ILE A 83 -10.53 -0.52 0.90
C ILE A 83 -9.03 -0.87 0.83
N LEU A 84 -8.19 -0.05 1.41
CA LEU A 84 -6.78 -0.37 1.61
C LEU A 84 -6.62 -1.17 2.91
N LYS A 85 -6.23 -2.44 2.81
CA LYS A 85 -5.83 -3.25 3.95
C LYS A 85 -4.32 -3.11 4.12
N LEU A 86 -3.91 -2.30 5.09
CA LEU A 86 -2.53 -1.93 5.36
C LEU A 86 -1.95 -2.85 6.43
N TRP A 87 -0.80 -3.44 6.13
CA TRP A 87 -0.05 -4.33 7.01
C TRP A 87 1.23 -3.63 7.42
N ASP A 88 1.28 -3.09 8.65
CA ASP A 88 2.48 -2.51 9.25
C ASP A 88 3.29 -3.62 9.90
N VAL A 89 4.38 -4.02 9.26
CA VAL A 89 5.22 -5.15 9.69
C VAL A 89 6.47 -4.65 10.39
N GLY A 90 6.90 -5.39 11.43
CA GLY A 90 8.10 -5.08 12.20
C GLY A 90 9.35 -4.93 11.32
N GLY A 91 10.14 -3.87 11.57
CA GLY A 91 11.35 -3.54 10.79
C GLY A 91 12.66 -3.96 11.43
N GLN A 92 12.63 -4.56 12.62
CA GLN A 92 13.83 -5.09 13.28
C GLN A 92 14.46 -6.17 12.40
N GLU A 93 15.78 -6.25 12.35
CA GLU A 93 16.53 -7.18 11.50
C GLU A 93 16.03 -8.62 11.64
N THR A 94 15.80 -9.06 12.87
CA THR A 94 15.32 -10.42 13.18
C THR A 94 13.90 -10.72 12.67
N LEU A 95 13.12 -9.69 12.35
CA LEU A 95 11.73 -9.82 11.86
C LEU A 95 11.60 -9.67 10.34
N ARG A 96 12.63 -9.22 9.64
CA ARG A 96 12.53 -8.94 8.19
C ARG A 96 12.34 -10.20 7.36
N SER A 97 12.81 -11.36 7.84
CA SER A 97 12.55 -12.64 7.18
C SER A 97 11.07 -12.98 7.06
N MET A 98 10.22 -12.40 7.92
CA MET A 98 8.76 -12.56 7.86
C MET A 98 8.12 -11.76 6.73
N TRP A 99 8.79 -10.78 6.12
CA TRP A 99 8.19 -9.94 5.08
C TRP A 99 7.75 -10.75 3.86
N THR A 100 8.51 -11.77 3.50
CA THR A 100 8.23 -12.66 2.37
C THR A 100 6.90 -13.42 2.51
N GLU A 101 6.46 -13.71 3.75
CA GLU A 101 5.20 -14.39 4.02
C GLU A 101 3.97 -13.61 3.51
N TYR A 102 4.12 -12.29 3.28
CA TYR A 102 3.04 -11.40 2.86
C TYR A 102 3.08 -11.06 1.37
N TYR A 103 4.16 -11.37 0.64
CA TYR A 103 4.38 -10.92 -0.73
C TYR A 103 3.32 -11.44 -1.71
N HIS A 104 2.96 -12.71 -1.61
CA HIS A 104 1.99 -13.35 -2.52
C HIS A 104 0.60 -12.70 -2.51
N GLN A 105 0.22 -11.99 -1.44
CA GLN A 105 -1.08 -11.34 -1.30
C GLN A 105 -1.00 -9.81 -1.48
N CYS A 106 0.19 -9.23 -1.67
CA CYS A 106 0.30 -7.79 -1.71
C CYS A 106 -0.03 -7.22 -3.10
N HIS A 107 -0.72 -6.09 -3.10
CA HIS A 107 -1.08 -5.32 -4.29
C HIS A 107 -0.24 -4.05 -4.41
N GLY A 108 0.43 -3.63 -3.34
CA GLY A 108 1.29 -2.46 -3.29
C GLY A 108 2.23 -2.51 -2.09
N ILE A 109 3.39 -1.87 -2.22
CA ILE A 109 4.39 -1.76 -1.16
C ILE A 109 4.64 -0.29 -0.86
N ILE A 110 4.59 0.05 0.42
CA ILE A 110 5.07 1.32 0.98
C ILE A 110 6.35 1.01 1.73
N PHE A 111 7.48 1.55 1.28
CA PHE A 111 8.76 1.42 1.96
C PHE A 111 9.11 2.73 2.65
N VAL A 112 9.17 2.72 3.98
CA VAL A 112 9.39 3.93 4.79
C VAL A 112 10.84 3.99 5.23
N ILE A 113 11.52 5.12 4.96
CA ILE A 113 12.87 5.40 5.45
C ILE A 113 12.87 6.59 6.41
N ASP A 114 13.81 6.57 7.34
CA ASP A 114 14.16 7.72 8.17
C ASP A 114 15.14 8.62 7.40
N SER A 115 14.68 9.79 6.95
CA SER A 115 15.53 10.71 6.18
C SER A 115 16.65 11.34 7.01
N THR A 116 16.66 11.20 8.33
CA THR A 116 17.72 11.72 9.19
C THR A 116 18.83 10.71 9.46
N ASP A 117 18.60 9.44 9.15
CA ASP A 117 19.53 8.36 9.49
C ASP A 117 20.45 8.00 8.31
N ARG A 118 21.47 8.86 8.13
CA ARG A 118 22.50 8.67 7.09
C ARG A 118 23.33 7.40 7.31
N SER A 119 23.45 6.96 8.57
CA SER A 119 24.30 5.81 8.92
C SER A 119 23.72 4.49 8.44
N ARG A 120 22.41 4.42 8.18
CA ARG A 120 21.73 3.20 7.73
C ARG A 120 21.29 3.21 6.26
N ILE A 121 21.92 4.04 5.43
CA ILE A 121 21.60 4.10 3.99
C ILE A 121 21.82 2.73 3.33
N ASP A 122 22.96 2.10 3.56
CA ASP A 122 23.26 0.78 2.97
C ASP A 122 22.28 -0.28 3.46
N GLU A 123 21.95 -0.26 4.75
CA GLU A 123 21.00 -1.22 5.35
C GLU A 123 19.60 -1.13 4.73
N TRP A 124 19.02 0.08 4.59
CA TRP A 124 17.70 0.20 3.97
C TRP A 124 17.74 -0.03 2.46
N SER A 125 18.86 0.30 1.80
CA SER A 125 19.05 0.04 0.36
C SER A 125 19.08 -1.45 0.07
N ASP A 126 19.81 -2.23 0.87
CA ASP A 126 19.87 -3.68 0.73
C ASP A 126 18.53 -4.34 1.06
N ALA A 127 17.85 -3.87 2.11
CA ALA A 127 16.51 -4.34 2.44
C ALA A 127 15.50 -4.05 1.32
N LEU A 128 15.54 -2.86 0.71
CA LEU A 128 14.67 -2.53 -0.43
C LEU A 128 15.02 -3.37 -1.66
N ARG A 129 16.32 -3.54 -1.95
CA ARG A 129 16.78 -4.37 -3.07
C ARG A 129 16.29 -5.81 -2.94
N SER A 130 16.36 -6.39 -1.75
CA SER A 130 15.90 -7.77 -1.49
C SER A 130 14.38 -7.93 -1.76
N ILE A 131 13.59 -6.90 -1.46
CA ILE A 131 12.15 -6.90 -1.77
C ILE A 131 11.92 -6.83 -3.28
N ILE A 132 12.64 -5.94 -3.95
CA ILE A 132 12.40 -5.60 -5.37
C ILE A 132 12.74 -6.76 -6.31
N VAL A 133 13.74 -7.57 -5.98
CA VAL A 133 14.16 -8.71 -6.81
C VAL A 133 13.32 -9.97 -6.59
N ASP A 134 12.41 -9.96 -5.64
CA ASP A 134 11.54 -11.11 -5.35
C ASP A 134 10.44 -11.24 -6.41
N ASP A 135 10.31 -12.43 -7.01
CA ASP A 135 9.35 -12.72 -8.08
C ASP A 135 7.90 -12.55 -7.63
N GLU A 136 7.60 -12.79 -6.35
CA GLU A 136 6.23 -12.68 -5.82
C GLU A 136 5.71 -11.24 -5.81
N VAL A 137 6.60 -10.25 -5.82
CA VAL A 137 6.24 -8.83 -5.89
C VAL A 137 6.49 -8.22 -7.27
N GLU A 138 6.71 -9.03 -8.30
CA GLU A 138 6.85 -8.54 -9.67
C GLU A 138 5.62 -7.71 -10.09
N GLY A 139 5.84 -6.55 -10.71
CA GLY A 139 4.78 -5.63 -11.16
C GLY A 139 4.04 -4.89 -10.03
N VAL A 140 4.32 -5.17 -8.76
CA VAL A 140 3.70 -4.48 -7.63
C VAL A 140 4.22 -3.04 -7.54
N PRO A 141 3.34 -1.99 -7.46
CA PRO A 141 3.79 -0.61 -7.30
C PRO A 141 4.51 -0.41 -5.97
N VAL A 142 5.63 0.33 -6.01
CA VAL A 142 6.47 0.60 -4.85
C VAL A 142 6.50 2.10 -4.58
N LEU A 143 5.99 2.51 -3.41
CA LEU A 143 6.05 3.87 -2.92
C LEU A 143 7.09 3.98 -1.81
N MET A 144 8.19 4.69 -2.06
CA MET A 144 9.16 5.02 -1.03
C MET A 144 8.75 6.31 -0.33
N LEU A 145 8.61 6.26 0.98
CA LEU A 145 8.33 7.43 1.82
C LEU A 145 9.60 7.88 2.52
N ALA A 146 10.14 9.03 2.09
CA ALA A 146 11.24 9.72 2.76
C ALA A 146 10.66 10.48 3.96
N ASN A 147 10.58 9.81 5.11
CA ASN A 147 9.90 10.29 6.31
C ASN A 147 10.76 11.20 7.17
N LYS A 148 10.14 11.83 8.17
CA LYS A 148 10.70 12.76 9.16
C LYS A 148 11.14 14.10 8.56
N GLN A 149 10.46 14.56 7.52
CA GLN A 149 10.74 15.87 6.86
C GLN A 149 10.42 17.09 7.75
N ASP A 150 9.87 16.87 8.93
CA ASP A 150 9.72 17.88 9.98
C ASP A 150 11.04 18.22 10.69
N ARG A 151 12.10 17.47 10.46
CA ARG A 151 13.40 17.64 11.09
C ARG A 151 14.36 18.43 10.20
N PRO A 152 15.25 19.23 10.77
CA PRO A 152 16.20 20.07 9.98
C PRO A 152 17.39 19.27 9.44
N ASP A 153 17.67 18.07 9.97
CA ASP A 153 18.84 17.23 9.67
C ASP A 153 18.58 16.16 8.62
N THR A 154 17.49 16.30 7.84
CA THR A 154 17.12 15.34 6.80
C THR A 154 18.10 15.33 5.63
N MET A 155 18.21 14.18 4.97
CA MET A 155 18.87 14.06 3.67
C MET A 155 18.09 14.82 2.61
N GLU A 156 18.80 15.36 1.62
CA GLU A 156 18.17 15.97 0.46
C GLU A 156 17.35 14.91 -0.31
N ILE A 157 16.15 15.31 -0.73
CA ILE A 157 15.25 14.40 -1.47
C ILE A 157 15.89 13.92 -2.79
N GLN A 158 16.76 14.74 -3.38
CA GLN A 158 17.47 14.36 -4.62
C GLN A 158 18.47 13.23 -4.38
N ASP A 159 19.17 13.23 -3.25
CA ASP A 159 20.11 12.15 -2.87
C ASP A 159 19.35 10.84 -2.67
N ILE A 160 18.23 10.89 -1.93
CA ILE A 160 17.36 9.71 -1.71
C ILE A 160 16.82 9.18 -3.04
N LYS A 161 16.38 10.05 -3.94
CA LYS A 161 15.92 9.64 -5.28
C LYS A 161 17.02 9.03 -6.11
N GLN A 162 18.24 9.53 -6.03
CA GLN A 162 19.38 8.97 -6.75
C GLN A 162 19.67 7.55 -6.28
N ILE A 163 19.71 7.31 -4.97
CA ILE A 163 19.90 5.97 -4.40
C ILE A 163 18.75 5.05 -4.82
N PHE A 164 17.50 5.52 -4.71
CA PHE A 164 16.33 4.74 -5.13
C PHE A 164 16.38 4.37 -6.61
N ASN A 165 16.75 5.30 -7.48
CA ASN A 165 16.83 5.05 -8.93
C ASN A 165 17.88 3.99 -9.28
N GLN A 166 19.03 3.96 -8.60
CA GLN A 166 20.04 2.91 -8.79
C GLN A 166 19.50 1.51 -8.44
N ILE A 167 18.65 1.43 -7.42
CA ILE A 167 17.97 0.18 -7.06
C ILE A 167 16.87 -0.12 -8.09
N ALA A 168 16.13 0.91 -8.49
CA ALA A 168 15.00 0.82 -9.40
C ALA A 168 15.38 0.47 -10.85
N GLU A 169 16.63 0.66 -11.27
CA GLU A 169 17.12 0.18 -12.59
C GLU A 169 16.94 -1.33 -12.78
N HIS A 170 16.84 -2.08 -11.67
CA HIS A 170 16.56 -3.51 -11.66
C HIS A 170 15.06 -3.83 -11.60
N ILE A 171 14.21 -2.80 -11.52
CA ILE A 171 12.75 -2.96 -11.48
C ILE A 171 12.21 -2.88 -12.91
N SER A 172 11.85 -4.01 -13.52
CA SER A 172 11.11 -4.03 -14.76
C SER A 172 9.80 -3.23 -14.61
N ALA A 173 9.57 -2.22 -15.45
CA ALA A 173 8.32 -1.48 -15.73
C ALA A 173 7.32 -1.26 -14.54
N ARG A 174 7.80 -1.19 -13.28
CA ARG A 174 6.94 -0.95 -12.11
C ARG A 174 6.65 0.54 -11.96
N ASP A 175 5.42 0.86 -11.60
CA ASP A 175 5.11 2.18 -11.06
C ASP A 175 5.83 2.37 -9.72
N SER A 176 6.77 3.31 -9.66
CA SER A 176 7.50 3.62 -8.44
C SER A 176 7.62 5.13 -8.23
N ARG A 177 7.70 5.56 -6.98
CA ARG A 177 7.84 6.97 -6.62
C ARG A 177 8.52 7.13 -5.27
N VAL A 178 9.33 8.18 -5.13
CA VAL A 178 9.82 8.69 -3.84
C VAL A 178 8.99 9.92 -3.46
N LEU A 179 8.39 9.90 -2.27
CA LEU A 179 7.58 11.00 -1.74
C LEU A 179 8.12 11.46 -0.39
N PRO A 180 8.47 12.75 -0.23
CA PRO A 180 8.82 13.30 1.07
C PRO A 180 7.58 13.44 1.95
N ILE A 181 7.65 12.98 3.21
CA ILE A 181 6.55 13.07 4.16
C ILE A 181 7.04 13.43 5.57
N SER A 182 6.13 13.92 6.39
CA SER A 182 6.24 13.83 7.84
C SER A 182 5.04 13.04 8.40
N ALA A 183 5.30 11.82 8.80
CA ALA A 183 4.30 11.00 9.46
C ALA A 183 3.83 11.61 10.79
N LEU A 184 4.68 12.42 11.44
CA LEU A 184 4.34 13.09 12.70
C LEU A 184 3.34 14.23 12.49
N THR A 185 3.57 15.08 11.50
CA THR A 185 2.74 16.27 11.23
C THR A 185 1.59 16.01 10.26
N GLY A 186 1.62 14.89 9.53
CA GLY A 186 0.63 14.53 8.51
C GLY A 186 0.96 15.02 7.09
N VAL A 187 2.00 15.83 6.92
CA VAL A 187 2.39 16.36 5.60
C VAL A 187 2.72 15.20 4.66
N GLY A 188 2.09 15.17 3.48
CA GLY A 188 2.30 14.16 2.44
C GLY A 188 1.62 12.79 2.70
N VAL A 189 1.06 12.55 3.89
CA VAL A 189 0.48 11.26 4.26
C VAL A 189 -0.74 10.91 3.39
N ARG A 190 -1.64 11.87 3.18
CA ARG A 190 -2.81 11.67 2.31
C ARG A 190 -2.41 11.51 0.85
N GLU A 191 -1.45 12.32 0.36
CA GLU A 191 -0.92 12.21 -1.00
C GLU A 191 -0.34 10.81 -1.27
N ALA A 192 0.32 10.20 -0.29
CA ALA A 192 0.85 8.85 -0.38
C ALA A 192 -0.25 7.82 -0.66
N ALA A 193 -1.37 7.90 0.09
CA ALA A 193 -2.50 7.00 -0.09
C ALA A 193 -3.19 7.21 -1.44
N ASP A 194 -3.43 8.47 -1.83
CA ASP A 194 -4.09 8.82 -3.10
C ASP A 194 -3.25 8.36 -4.30
N TRP A 195 -1.92 8.56 -4.26
CA TRP A 195 -1.02 8.05 -5.29
C TRP A 195 -1.11 6.54 -5.44
N LEU A 196 -1.12 5.83 -4.32
CA LEU A 196 -1.17 4.38 -4.32
C LEU A 196 -2.47 3.86 -4.92
N VAL A 197 -3.63 4.40 -4.53
CA VAL A 197 -4.94 4.00 -5.07
C VAL A 197 -4.97 4.07 -6.60
N VAL A 198 -4.45 5.16 -7.19
CA VAL A 198 -4.41 5.32 -8.64
C VAL A 198 -3.58 4.20 -9.31
N ARG A 199 -2.47 3.76 -8.67
CA ARG A 199 -1.61 2.68 -9.22
C ARG A 199 -2.25 1.31 -9.06
N LEU A 200 -2.89 1.06 -7.93
CA LEU A 200 -3.62 -0.18 -7.68
C LEU A 200 -4.75 -0.37 -8.71
N GLN A 201 -5.50 0.69 -9.00
CA GLN A 201 -6.56 0.65 -10.00
C GLN A 201 -6.03 0.40 -11.41
N ARG A 202 -4.86 0.96 -11.77
CA ARG A 202 -4.20 0.68 -13.05
C ARG A 202 -3.73 -0.77 -13.18
N ASN A 203 -3.23 -1.35 -12.08
CA ASN A 203 -2.73 -2.72 -12.04
C ASN A 203 -3.81 -3.78 -11.81
N LYS A 204 -5.08 -3.38 -11.79
CA LYS A 204 -6.22 -4.25 -11.47
C LYS A 204 -6.33 -5.50 -12.34
N GLU A 205 -5.90 -5.44 -13.59
CA GLU A 205 -5.94 -6.59 -14.51
C GLU A 205 -4.85 -7.62 -14.18
N SER A 206 -3.65 -7.18 -13.84
CA SER A 206 -2.52 -8.05 -13.49
C SER A 206 -2.53 -8.50 -12.03
N ARG A 207 -3.05 -7.65 -11.13
CA ARG A 207 -3.21 -7.94 -9.69
C ARG A 207 -4.62 -7.56 -9.23
N PRO A 208 -5.63 -8.44 -9.46
CA PRO A 208 -7.02 -8.13 -9.15
C PRO A 208 -7.27 -8.00 -7.65
N PRO A 209 -8.09 -7.02 -7.22
CA PRO A 209 -8.48 -6.88 -5.82
C PRO A 209 -9.34 -8.05 -5.36
N ILE A 210 -9.43 -8.20 -4.04
CA ILE A 210 -10.39 -9.13 -3.43
C ILE A 210 -11.73 -8.41 -3.31
N TYR A 211 -12.77 -8.93 -3.94
CA TYR A 211 -14.13 -8.39 -3.87
C TYR A 211 -14.87 -8.92 -2.64
N LYS A 212 -15.43 -8.00 -1.83
CA LYS A 212 -16.23 -8.32 -0.65
C LYS A 212 -17.47 -7.45 -0.56
#